data_e3fd3352dd6f6c6356b87252f349348e
#
_entry.id   e3fd3352dd6f6c6356b87252f349348e
#
_cell.length_a   1.000
_cell.length_b   1.000
_cell.length_c   1.000
_cell.angle_alpha   90.00
_cell.angle_beta   90.00
_cell.angle_gamma   90.00
#
_symmetry.space_group_name_H-M   'P 1'
#
loop_
_entity.id
_entity.type
_entity.pdbx_description
1 polymer ?
#
loop_
_entity_poly.entity_id
_entity_poly.type
_entity_poly.pdbx_seq_one_letter_code
_entity_poly.pdbx_strand_id
1 'polypeptide(L)'
;MSDKIIQLNEDLIKHDLKDLVRNSVEETLNALLDKEADELVNAEKYERSSNRQGYRSGHYKRNLHTTAGEVELKVPKLKGIPFETAIIERYRRRESSVEEALIEMYLAGVSVRRVEDITEALWGTKVSPGTISNLNKKAYEHIETWRTRPLSGDYPYVYVDGVYLKRSWGGEIQNVSILVAIGVSQDGCREILGAAEGMKEDRESWRSFFVWLKERGLTGVRLIIGDKNLGMLETIPEVFPDARYQRCTVHFYRNIFSVTPRNKMKAVALMLKAIHAQESKEAAREKALQISEKLQSMKLAKAAKKVEDGIEETLTYMDFPTQHWSRIRTNNTIERLNLQMSTTFLHC
;
A
#
# COMPACT_ATOMS: atom_id res chain seq x y z
N MET A 1 23.43 60.00 -7.61
CA MET A 1 24.08 58.90 -6.92
C MET A 1 23.21 57.66 -7.21
N SER A 2 23.76 56.72 -7.95
CA SER A 2 23.03 55.51 -8.36
C SER A 2 23.14 54.54 -7.22
N ASP A 3 22.02 54.24 -6.54
CA ASP A 3 21.94 53.16 -5.55
C ASP A 3 22.21 51.84 -6.27
N LYS A 4 23.36 51.24 -5.99
CA LYS A 4 23.60 49.85 -6.39
C LYS A 4 22.69 48.92 -5.60
N ILE A 5 21.58 48.56 -6.22
CA ILE A 5 20.73 47.48 -5.73
C ILE A 5 21.57 46.19 -5.85
N ILE A 6 21.98 45.65 -4.71
CA ILE A 6 22.64 44.35 -4.65
C ILE A 6 21.56 43.31 -5.00
N GLN A 7 21.59 42.84 -6.24
CA GLN A 7 20.76 41.68 -6.63
C GLN A 7 21.42 40.43 -6.03
N LEU A 8 20.80 39.88 -5.00
CA LEU A 8 21.13 38.58 -4.46
C LEU A 8 20.76 37.50 -5.51
N ASN A 9 21.75 36.81 -6.02
CA ASN A 9 21.53 35.65 -6.88
C ASN A 9 21.17 34.46 -6.00
N GLU A 10 19.87 34.15 -5.87
CA GLU A 10 19.36 33.07 -5.03
C GLU A 10 19.94 31.69 -5.43
N ASP A 11 20.19 31.47 -6.71
CA ASP A 11 20.71 30.16 -7.17
C ASP A 11 22.18 29.97 -6.76
N LEU A 12 22.95 31.05 -6.74
CA LEU A 12 24.34 31.04 -6.29
C LEU A 12 24.41 30.77 -4.78
N ILE A 13 23.55 31.44 -4.02
CA ILE A 13 23.46 31.23 -2.55
C ILE A 13 23.03 29.79 -2.22
N LYS A 14 22.04 29.25 -2.94
CA LYS A 14 21.61 27.86 -2.76
C LYS A 14 22.72 26.87 -3.07
N HIS A 15 23.53 27.14 -4.11
CA HIS A 15 24.66 26.29 -4.46
C HIS A 15 25.75 26.33 -3.37
N ASP A 16 26.12 27.53 -2.95
CA ASP A 16 27.16 27.73 -1.91
C ASP A 16 26.73 27.10 -0.57
N LEU A 17 25.43 27.20 -0.21
CA LEU A 17 24.89 26.55 0.98
C LEU A 17 24.92 25.02 0.88
N LYS A 18 24.58 24.45 -0.28
CA LYS A 18 24.66 22.99 -0.50
C LYS A 18 26.11 22.50 -0.38
N ASP A 19 27.07 23.22 -0.96
CA ASP A 19 28.47 22.87 -0.89
C ASP A 19 29.02 23.00 0.52
N LEU A 20 28.62 24.03 1.27
CA LEU A 20 29.01 24.21 2.68
C LEU A 20 28.50 23.04 3.53
N VAL A 21 27.23 22.66 3.40
CA VAL A 21 26.62 21.54 4.14
C VAL A 21 27.32 20.23 3.78
N ARG A 22 27.54 19.97 2.49
CA ARG A 22 28.23 18.77 2.02
C ARG A 22 29.67 18.67 2.61
N ASN A 23 30.43 19.75 2.53
CA ASN A 23 31.78 19.79 3.02
C ASN A 23 31.85 19.63 4.56
N SER A 24 30.91 20.24 5.29
CA SER A 24 30.79 20.07 6.74
C SER A 24 30.46 18.61 7.12
N VAL A 25 29.55 17.94 6.38
CA VAL A 25 29.24 16.51 6.59
C VAL A 25 30.47 15.65 6.29
N GLU A 26 31.18 15.91 5.18
CA GLU A 26 32.40 15.18 4.80
C GLU A 26 33.47 15.29 5.85
N GLU A 27 33.80 16.52 6.31
CA GLU A 27 34.77 16.77 7.36
C GLU A 27 34.41 16.10 8.67
N THR A 28 33.13 16.19 9.08
CA THR A 28 32.64 15.58 10.32
C THR A 28 32.76 14.06 10.29
N LEU A 29 32.31 13.41 9.20
CA LEU A 29 32.43 11.96 9.06
C LEU A 29 33.87 11.48 9.03
N ASN A 30 34.75 12.19 8.33
CA ASN A 30 36.20 11.87 8.29
C ASN A 30 36.85 12.03 9.64
N ALA A 31 36.52 13.08 10.41
CA ALA A 31 36.99 13.27 11.77
C ALA A 31 36.54 12.18 12.74
N LEU A 32 35.26 11.75 12.62
CA LEU A 32 34.71 10.65 13.41
C LEU A 32 35.41 9.31 13.10
N LEU A 33 35.64 9.01 11.81
CA LEU A 33 36.36 7.80 11.38
C LEU A 33 37.82 7.78 11.93
N ASP A 34 38.49 8.93 11.91
CA ASP A 34 39.84 9.06 12.47
C ASP A 34 39.84 8.88 13.98
N LYS A 35 38.86 9.45 14.70
CA LYS A 35 38.71 9.29 16.14
C LYS A 35 38.44 7.83 16.53
N GLU A 36 37.52 7.16 15.81
CA GLU A 36 37.24 5.73 16.02
C GLU A 36 38.51 4.87 15.80
N ALA A 37 39.32 5.22 14.81
CA ALA A 37 40.60 4.54 14.58
C ALA A 37 41.63 4.81 15.72
N ASP A 38 41.66 6.01 16.32
CA ASP A 38 42.50 6.31 17.50
C ASP A 38 42.05 5.48 18.70
N GLU A 39 40.76 5.37 18.95
CA GLU A 39 40.19 4.55 20.02
C GLU A 39 40.51 3.06 19.83
N LEU A 40 40.36 2.50 18.62
CA LEU A 40 40.69 1.11 18.33
C LEU A 40 42.20 0.80 18.45
N VAL A 41 43.06 1.75 18.06
CA VAL A 41 44.53 1.59 18.17
C VAL A 41 45.03 1.86 19.60
N ASN A 42 44.16 2.46 20.43
CA ASN A 42 44.53 2.93 21.79
C ASN A 42 45.73 3.87 21.81
N ALA A 43 45.84 4.74 20.80
CA ALA A 43 46.86 5.77 20.70
C ALA A 43 46.50 6.81 19.62
N GLU A 44 46.77 8.08 19.89
CA GLU A 44 46.63 9.16 18.92
C GLU A 44 47.65 9.07 17.76
N LYS A 45 47.38 9.85 16.71
CA LYS A 45 48.28 9.94 15.55
C LYS A 45 49.66 10.45 16.00
N TYR A 46 50.70 9.69 15.70
CA TYR A 46 52.11 9.93 16.10
C TYR A 46 52.44 9.74 17.59
N GLU A 47 51.51 9.37 18.45
CA GLU A 47 51.74 9.05 19.84
C GLU A 47 52.57 7.76 19.99
N ARG A 48 53.54 7.73 20.91
CA ARG A 48 54.27 6.51 21.31
C ARG A 48 53.71 6.01 22.63
N SER A 49 52.77 5.05 22.56
CA SER A 49 52.13 4.43 23.73
C SER A 49 52.54 2.96 23.85
N SER A 50 52.82 2.49 25.05
CA SER A 50 53.10 1.06 25.34
C SER A 50 51.84 0.20 25.22
N ASN A 51 50.64 0.81 25.29
CA ASN A 51 49.35 0.13 25.21
C ASN A 51 48.76 0.11 23.79
N ARG A 52 49.53 0.51 22.80
CA ARG A 52 49.11 0.55 21.40
C ARG A 52 48.84 -0.84 20.88
N GLN A 53 47.60 -1.06 20.34
CA GLN A 53 47.14 -2.35 19.85
C GLN A 53 47.36 -2.54 18.34
N GLY A 54 47.62 -1.47 17.59
CA GLY A 54 47.83 -1.53 16.14
C GLY A 54 48.50 -0.29 15.56
N TYR A 55 48.68 -0.28 14.24
CA TYR A 55 49.35 0.84 13.56
C TYR A 55 48.48 1.34 12.39
N ARG A 56 48.42 2.66 12.22
CA ARG A 56 47.80 3.29 11.04
C ARG A 56 48.68 3.07 9.81
N SER A 57 48.07 2.65 8.68
CA SER A 57 48.76 2.41 7.41
C SER A 57 48.16 3.19 6.24
N GLY A 58 47.70 4.42 6.51
CA GLY A 58 47.07 5.29 5.54
C GLY A 58 45.54 5.15 5.52
N HIS A 59 44.93 5.63 4.42
CA HIS A 59 43.47 5.63 4.22
C HIS A 59 43.19 5.07 2.84
N TYR A 60 41.93 4.60 2.64
CA TYR A 60 41.38 4.38 1.32
C TYR A 60 40.17 5.28 1.12
N LYS A 61 39.95 5.70 -0.11
CA LYS A 61 38.83 6.55 -0.48
C LYS A 61 37.58 5.71 -0.76
N ARG A 62 36.44 6.20 -0.31
CA ARG A 62 35.16 5.61 -0.50
C ARG A 62 34.11 6.71 -0.63
N ASN A 63 33.25 6.66 -1.65
CA ASN A 63 32.15 7.59 -1.81
C ASN A 63 30.91 7.10 -1.06
N LEU A 64 30.25 8.02 -0.38
CA LEU A 64 28.98 7.81 0.32
C LEU A 64 27.96 8.83 -0.20
N HIS A 65 26.81 8.36 -0.66
CA HIS A 65 25.68 9.23 -1.00
C HIS A 65 24.89 9.54 0.27
N THR A 66 24.82 10.82 0.62
CA THR A 66 24.08 11.35 1.78
C THR A 66 22.96 12.27 1.32
N THR A 67 22.11 12.69 2.23
CA THR A 67 21.10 13.74 1.97
C THR A 67 21.72 15.10 1.62
N ALA A 68 22.99 15.33 2.00
CA ALA A 68 23.73 16.53 1.61
C ALA A 68 24.44 16.43 0.24
N GLY A 69 24.37 15.28 -0.42
CA GLY A 69 25.06 14.95 -1.67
C GLY A 69 26.12 13.85 -1.49
N GLU A 70 26.97 13.67 -2.51
CA GLU A 70 28.05 12.69 -2.46
C GLU A 70 29.26 13.24 -1.70
N VAL A 71 29.73 12.51 -0.70
CA VAL A 71 30.89 12.85 0.13
C VAL A 71 31.98 11.79 -0.03
N GLU A 72 33.26 12.22 0.02
CA GLU A 72 34.40 11.33 -0.06
C GLU A 72 34.91 10.99 1.37
N LEU A 73 34.75 9.73 1.75
CA LEU A 73 35.23 9.22 3.02
C LEU A 73 36.66 8.73 2.90
N LYS A 74 37.51 9.15 3.84
CA LYS A 74 38.91 8.71 4.01
C LYS A 74 38.94 7.65 5.10
N VAL A 75 38.62 6.40 4.76
CA VAL A 75 38.52 5.31 5.72
C VAL A 75 39.91 4.86 6.17
N PRO A 76 40.22 4.87 7.47
CA PRO A 76 41.54 4.48 7.99
C PRO A 76 41.86 3.00 7.68
N LYS A 77 43.13 2.74 7.33
CA LYS A 77 43.68 1.38 7.25
C LYS A 77 44.51 1.11 8.49
N LEU A 78 44.19 0.05 9.23
CA LEU A 78 44.94 -0.38 10.40
C LEU A 78 45.70 -1.66 10.09
N LYS A 79 46.89 -1.81 10.70
CA LYS A 79 47.68 -3.05 10.72
C LYS A 79 47.65 -3.64 12.13
N GLY A 80 47.42 -4.94 12.20
CA GLY A 80 47.31 -5.70 13.45
C GLY A 80 45.90 -5.80 14.00
N ILE A 81 44.97 -4.94 13.58
CA ILE A 81 43.56 -4.93 14.00
C ILE A 81 42.67 -4.70 12.77
N PRO A 82 41.59 -5.43 12.62
CA PRO A 82 40.60 -5.10 11.60
C PRO A 82 39.89 -3.77 11.94
N PHE A 83 39.76 -2.86 10.96
CA PHE A 83 38.96 -1.64 11.13
C PHE A 83 37.52 -1.92 10.68
N GLU A 84 36.63 -2.11 11.63
CA GLU A 84 35.20 -2.21 11.45
C GLU A 84 34.56 -1.01 12.14
N THR A 85 34.13 -0.04 11.33
CA THR A 85 33.52 1.19 11.84
C THR A 85 32.06 0.99 12.22
N ALA A 86 31.64 1.54 13.37
CA ALA A 86 30.29 1.64 13.79
C ALA A 86 29.51 2.79 13.09
N ILE A 87 30.28 3.77 12.55
CA ILE A 87 29.71 4.99 11.93
C ILE A 87 29.05 4.66 10.60
N ILE A 88 29.64 3.74 9.81
CA ILE A 88 29.15 3.39 8.47
C ILE A 88 29.28 1.88 8.28
N GLU A 89 28.16 1.22 8.04
CA GLU A 89 28.15 -0.21 7.76
C GLU A 89 29.10 -0.58 6.60
N ARG A 90 29.76 -1.71 6.74
CA ARG A 90 30.68 -2.23 5.73
C ARG A 90 29.95 -2.42 4.40
N TYR A 91 30.53 -1.93 3.31
CA TYR A 91 29.99 -1.94 1.95
C TYR A 91 28.77 -1.05 1.69
N ARG A 92 28.28 -0.28 2.63
CA ARG A 92 27.19 0.66 2.42
C ARG A 92 27.66 1.84 1.57
N ARG A 93 26.98 2.10 0.46
CA ARG A 93 27.29 3.20 -0.47
C ARG A 93 26.35 4.39 -0.34
N ARG A 94 25.29 4.25 0.45
CA ARG A 94 24.25 5.27 0.67
C ARG A 94 23.87 5.34 2.14
N GLU A 95 23.50 6.52 2.57
CA GLU A 95 22.86 6.73 3.85
C GLU A 95 21.48 6.03 3.89
N SER A 96 21.05 5.55 5.07
CA SER A 96 19.74 4.85 5.21
C SER A 96 18.57 5.72 4.78
N SER A 97 18.59 6.99 5.17
CA SER A 97 17.56 7.97 4.80
C SER A 97 17.40 8.13 3.29
N VAL A 98 18.49 8.05 2.53
CA VAL A 98 18.45 8.08 1.06
C VAL A 98 17.82 6.80 0.50
N GLU A 99 18.18 5.63 1.03
CA GLU A 99 17.59 4.35 0.61
C GLU A 99 16.09 4.30 0.94
N GLU A 100 15.70 4.73 2.14
CA GLU A 100 14.30 4.81 2.57
C GLU A 100 13.50 5.76 1.67
N ALA A 101 14.02 6.95 1.38
CA ALA A 101 13.36 7.90 0.49
C ALA A 101 13.16 7.33 -0.93
N LEU A 102 14.14 6.58 -1.45
CA LEU A 102 14.02 5.92 -2.76
C LEU A 102 12.95 4.82 -2.76
N ILE A 103 12.87 4.04 -1.68
CA ILE A 103 11.84 3.02 -1.49
C ILE A 103 10.46 3.68 -1.42
N GLU A 104 10.31 4.75 -0.64
CA GLU A 104 9.06 5.50 -0.51
C GLU A 104 8.60 6.11 -1.85
N MET A 105 9.53 6.71 -2.62
CA MET A 105 9.20 7.23 -3.96
C MET A 105 8.67 6.12 -4.87
N TYR A 106 9.29 4.94 -4.82
CA TYR A 106 8.85 3.80 -5.62
C TYR A 106 7.48 3.28 -5.16
N LEU A 107 7.27 3.12 -3.86
CA LEU A 107 5.99 2.69 -3.28
C LEU A 107 4.86 3.70 -3.57
N ALA A 108 5.21 5.00 -3.66
CA ALA A 108 4.30 6.06 -4.08
C ALA A 108 4.00 6.05 -5.60
N GLY A 109 4.56 5.10 -6.36
CA GLY A 109 4.31 4.94 -7.79
C GLY A 109 5.12 5.89 -8.68
N VAL A 110 6.22 6.47 -8.17
CA VAL A 110 7.12 7.30 -8.99
C VAL A 110 7.90 6.40 -9.95
N SER A 111 7.82 6.67 -11.24
CA SER A 111 8.54 5.89 -12.24
C SER A 111 10.06 5.96 -12.04
N VAL A 112 10.78 4.89 -12.39
CA VAL A 112 12.25 4.80 -12.23
C VAL A 112 12.98 5.99 -12.85
N ARG A 113 12.56 6.43 -14.05
CA ARG A 113 13.13 7.59 -14.72
C ARG A 113 12.93 8.88 -13.93
N ARG A 114 11.73 9.06 -13.37
CA ARG A 114 11.43 10.25 -12.56
C ARG A 114 12.15 10.24 -11.22
N VAL A 115 12.44 9.06 -10.66
CA VAL A 115 13.30 8.93 -9.47
C VAL A 115 14.71 9.44 -9.77
N GLU A 116 15.28 9.13 -10.95
CA GLU A 116 16.59 9.68 -11.37
C GLU A 116 16.60 11.20 -11.41
N ASP A 117 15.58 11.82 -12.02
CA ASP A 117 15.45 13.28 -12.10
C ASP A 117 15.29 13.92 -10.72
N ILE A 118 14.49 13.31 -9.85
CA ILE A 118 14.26 13.79 -8.49
C ILE A 118 15.55 13.70 -7.66
N THR A 119 16.27 12.58 -7.74
CA THR A 119 17.52 12.39 -6.99
C THR A 119 18.62 13.33 -7.47
N GLU A 120 18.71 13.61 -8.77
CA GLU A 120 19.61 14.61 -9.33
C GLU A 120 19.27 16.01 -8.80
N ALA A 121 18.00 16.38 -8.78
CA ALA A 121 17.54 17.69 -8.29
C ALA A 121 17.75 17.88 -6.79
N LEU A 122 17.46 16.84 -5.98
CA LEU A 122 17.56 16.91 -4.52
C LEU A 122 19.00 16.77 -4.01
N TRP A 123 19.75 15.79 -4.52
CA TRP A 123 21.05 15.38 -3.97
C TRP A 123 22.22 15.58 -4.94
N GLY A 124 21.96 16.06 -6.17
CA GLY A 124 22.99 16.28 -7.19
C GLY A 124 23.59 14.99 -7.77
N THR A 125 22.96 13.83 -7.52
CA THR A 125 23.45 12.54 -7.99
C THR A 125 22.34 11.72 -8.63
N LYS A 126 22.65 11.08 -9.78
CA LYS A 126 21.72 10.14 -10.45
C LYS A 126 21.79 8.77 -9.83
N VAL A 127 20.65 8.22 -9.50
CA VAL A 127 20.55 6.83 -9.02
C VAL A 127 20.32 5.92 -10.23
N SER A 128 21.23 4.96 -10.45
CA SER A 128 21.08 4.06 -11.61
C SER A 128 19.85 3.15 -11.53
N PRO A 129 19.25 2.76 -12.68
CA PRO A 129 18.13 1.83 -12.74
C PRO A 129 18.39 0.51 -12.00
N GLY A 130 19.62 0.00 -12.06
CA GLY A 130 20.03 -1.20 -11.33
C GLY A 130 19.96 -1.05 -9.82
N THR A 131 20.22 0.16 -9.31
CA THR A 131 20.07 0.48 -7.87
C THR A 131 18.60 0.43 -7.47
N ILE A 132 17.71 1.05 -8.24
CA ILE A 132 16.28 1.06 -7.98
C ILE A 132 15.74 -0.37 -8.02
N SER A 133 16.18 -1.19 -8.98
CA SER A 133 15.82 -2.61 -9.06
C SER A 133 16.24 -3.41 -7.81
N ASN A 134 17.42 -3.13 -7.25
CA ASN A 134 17.87 -3.79 -6.02
C ASN A 134 17.10 -3.29 -4.77
N LEU A 135 16.74 -1.99 -4.73
CA LEU A 135 15.89 -1.44 -3.68
C LEU A 135 14.47 -2.01 -3.74
N ASN A 136 13.95 -2.27 -4.95
CA ASN A 136 12.67 -2.95 -5.12
C ASN A 136 12.66 -4.32 -4.46
N LYS A 137 13.75 -5.10 -4.55
CA LYS A 137 13.84 -6.39 -3.84
C LYS A 137 13.72 -6.21 -2.33
N LYS A 138 14.39 -5.21 -1.75
CA LYS A 138 14.25 -4.89 -0.32
C LYS A 138 12.82 -4.43 0.03
N ALA A 139 12.21 -3.60 -0.81
CA ALA A 139 10.81 -3.19 -0.63
C ALA A 139 9.86 -4.39 -0.67
N TYR A 140 10.10 -5.37 -1.55
CA TYR A 140 9.33 -6.62 -1.58
C TYR A 140 9.43 -7.42 -0.27
N GLU A 141 10.57 -7.47 0.38
CA GLU A 141 10.73 -8.13 1.69
C GLU A 141 9.85 -7.47 2.76
N HIS A 142 9.79 -6.14 2.78
CA HIS A 142 8.90 -5.40 3.70
C HIS A 142 7.43 -5.63 3.37
N ILE A 143 7.05 -5.58 2.09
CA ILE A 143 5.68 -5.85 1.64
C ILE A 143 5.27 -7.28 2.01
N GLU A 144 6.15 -8.26 1.80
CA GLU A 144 5.86 -9.66 2.11
C GLU A 144 5.74 -9.89 3.62
N THR A 145 6.60 -9.27 4.42
CA THR A 145 6.50 -9.29 5.89
C THR A 145 5.17 -8.69 6.35
N TRP A 146 4.76 -7.55 5.78
CA TRP A 146 3.46 -6.96 6.07
C TRP A 146 2.31 -7.87 5.60
N ARG A 147 2.39 -8.42 4.40
CA ARG A 147 1.37 -9.27 3.80
C ARG A 147 1.14 -10.56 4.59
N THR A 148 2.21 -11.15 5.14
CA THR A 148 2.17 -12.41 5.88
C THR A 148 2.08 -12.24 7.41
N ARG A 149 1.99 -10.99 7.90
CA ARG A 149 1.90 -10.73 9.33
C ARG A 149 0.73 -11.46 9.98
N PRO A 150 0.85 -11.94 11.23
CA PRO A 150 -0.27 -12.48 11.99
C PRO A 150 -1.39 -11.43 12.15
N LEU A 151 -2.63 -11.87 12.04
CA LEU A 151 -3.80 -11.06 12.35
C LEU A 151 -4.17 -11.30 13.81
N SER A 152 -4.43 -10.24 14.55
CA SER A 152 -4.72 -10.31 15.99
C SER A 152 -6.13 -9.79 16.29
N GLY A 153 -6.89 -10.55 17.06
CA GLY A 153 -8.25 -10.20 17.47
C GLY A 153 -9.32 -10.64 16.47
N ASP A 154 -10.56 -10.32 16.83
CA ASP A 154 -11.74 -10.66 16.03
C ASP A 154 -12.10 -9.54 15.05
N TYR A 155 -12.51 -9.95 13.86
CA TYR A 155 -12.97 -9.07 12.79
C TYR A 155 -14.41 -9.42 12.40
N PRO A 156 -15.43 -8.90 13.12
CA PRO A 156 -16.83 -9.26 12.88
C PRO A 156 -17.33 -8.90 11.47
N TYR A 157 -16.75 -7.89 10.82
CA TYR A 157 -17.10 -7.49 9.45
C TYR A 157 -15.88 -7.55 8.55
N VAL A 158 -16.01 -8.25 7.42
CA VAL A 158 -14.94 -8.36 6.42
C VAL A 158 -15.49 -7.95 5.06
N TYR A 159 -14.90 -6.93 4.47
CA TYR A 159 -15.16 -6.51 3.09
C TYR A 159 -14.21 -7.25 2.17
N VAL A 160 -14.72 -7.75 1.05
CA VAL A 160 -13.91 -8.47 0.06
C VAL A 160 -14.24 -8.00 -1.35
N ASP A 161 -13.25 -7.98 -2.21
CA ASP A 161 -13.40 -7.61 -3.63
C ASP A 161 -12.30 -8.24 -4.47
N GLY A 162 -12.56 -8.41 -5.75
CA GLY A 162 -11.58 -8.79 -6.75
C GLY A 162 -11.29 -7.63 -7.70
N VAL A 163 -10.03 -7.29 -7.86
CA VAL A 163 -9.57 -6.24 -8.77
C VAL A 163 -8.85 -6.85 -9.95
N TYR A 164 -9.33 -6.60 -11.17
CA TYR A 164 -8.65 -7.05 -12.37
C TYR A 164 -7.58 -6.06 -12.81
N LEU A 165 -6.35 -6.52 -12.86
CA LEU A 165 -5.21 -5.78 -13.39
C LEU A 165 -4.71 -6.43 -14.67
N LYS A 166 -4.23 -5.61 -15.60
CA LYS A 166 -3.54 -6.08 -16.80
C LYS A 166 -2.05 -6.19 -16.49
N ARG A 167 -1.51 -7.39 -16.63
CA ARG A 167 -0.08 -7.67 -16.47
C ARG A 167 0.52 -8.08 -17.81
N SER A 168 1.63 -7.47 -18.18
CA SER A 168 2.43 -7.91 -19.32
C SER A 168 3.46 -8.94 -18.85
N TRP A 169 3.41 -10.15 -19.40
CA TRP A 169 4.35 -11.22 -19.12
C TRP A 169 4.81 -11.83 -20.45
N GLY A 170 6.14 -11.83 -20.69
CA GLY A 170 6.70 -12.43 -21.90
C GLY A 170 6.19 -11.82 -23.23
N GLY A 171 5.70 -10.56 -23.21
CA GLY A 171 5.10 -9.89 -24.37
C GLY A 171 3.60 -10.10 -24.54
N GLU A 172 2.96 -10.93 -23.72
CA GLU A 172 1.52 -11.12 -23.70
C GLU A 172 0.86 -10.35 -22.54
N ILE A 173 -0.32 -9.78 -22.78
CA ILE A 173 -1.11 -9.10 -21.75
C ILE A 173 -2.09 -10.12 -21.16
N GLN A 174 -1.91 -10.44 -19.88
CA GLN A 174 -2.83 -11.29 -19.13
C GLN A 174 -3.59 -10.49 -18.09
N ASN A 175 -4.86 -10.83 -17.90
CA ASN A 175 -5.66 -10.29 -16.81
C ASN A 175 -5.36 -11.10 -15.55
N VAL A 176 -4.93 -10.42 -14.50
CA VAL A 176 -4.69 -11.00 -13.18
C VAL A 176 -5.73 -10.43 -12.22
N SER A 177 -6.39 -11.27 -11.46
CA SER A 177 -7.26 -10.85 -10.37
C SER A 177 -6.44 -10.70 -9.09
N ILE A 178 -6.61 -9.58 -8.38
CA ILE A 178 -6.09 -9.40 -7.02
C ILE A 178 -7.27 -9.43 -6.08
N LEU A 179 -7.31 -10.43 -5.19
CA LEU A 179 -8.31 -10.53 -4.14
C LEU A 179 -7.85 -9.70 -2.94
N VAL A 180 -8.73 -8.86 -2.44
CA VAL A 180 -8.45 -7.94 -1.32
C VAL A 180 -9.46 -8.15 -0.21
N ALA A 181 -9.01 -8.12 1.04
CA ALA A 181 -9.87 -8.14 2.22
C ALA A 181 -9.54 -7.00 3.18
N ILE A 182 -10.58 -6.32 3.66
CA ILE A 182 -10.51 -5.29 4.71
C ILE A 182 -11.40 -5.76 5.87
N GLY A 183 -10.82 -5.88 7.06
CA GLY A 183 -11.54 -6.21 8.28
C GLY A 183 -11.92 -4.98 9.08
N VAL A 184 -12.95 -5.13 9.90
CA VAL A 184 -13.28 -4.17 10.96
C VAL A 184 -13.07 -4.88 12.28
N SER A 185 -12.16 -4.39 13.11
CA SER A 185 -11.87 -4.92 14.45
C SER A 185 -13.04 -4.67 15.39
N GLN A 186 -13.00 -5.28 16.57
CA GLN A 186 -14.00 -5.04 17.65
C GLN A 186 -14.04 -3.58 18.08
N ASP A 187 -12.91 -2.87 18.01
CA ASP A 187 -12.81 -1.43 18.31
C ASP A 187 -13.36 -0.53 17.20
N GLY A 188 -13.86 -1.10 16.09
CA GLY A 188 -14.40 -0.38 14.94
C GLY A 188 -13.34 0.16 13.98
N CYS A 189 -12.06 -0.16 14.19
CA CYS A 189 -10.97 0.23 13.29
C CYS A 189 -10.94 -0.66 12.05
N ARG A 190 -10.62 -0.04 10.92
CA ARG A 190 -10.47 -0.75 9.64
C ARG A 190 -9.02 -1.09 9.38
N GLU A 191 -8.78 -2.31 8.96
CA GLU A 191 -7.45 -2.81 8.63
C GLU A 191 -7.48 -3.61 7.33
N ILE A 192 -6.48 -3.41 6.47
CA ILE A 192 -6.30 -4.28 5.30
C ILE A 192 -5.77 -5.62 5.80
N LEU A 193 -6.60 -6.64 5.75
CA LEU A 193 -6.24 -7.99 6.21
C LEU A 193 -5.26 -8.67 5.26
N GLY A 194 -5.41 -8.44 3.96
CA GLY A 194 -4.52 -9.01 2.98
C GLY A 194 -4.93 -8.70 1.54
N ALA A 195 -3.96 -8.89 0.67
CA ALA A 195 -4.13 -8.91 -0.77
C ALA A 195 -3.36 -10.11 -1.34
N ALA A 196 -3.97 -10.86 -2.25
CA ALA A 196 -3.34 -11.99 -2.89
C ALA A 196 -3.72 -12.07 -4.37
N GLU A 197 -2.81 -12.59 -5.18
CA GLU A 197 -3.06 -12.86 -6.58
C GLU A 197 -3.98 -14.08 -6.68
N GLY A 198 -5.10 -13.94 -7.40
CA GLY A 198 -5.95 -15.03 -7.85
C GLY A 198 -5.81 -15.17 -9.35
N MET A 199 -5.72 -16.39 -9.87
CA MET A 199 -5.66 -16.58 -11.32
C MET A 199 -6.95 -16.08 -11.99
N LYS A 200 -8.08 -16.28 -11.32
CA LYS A 200 -9.44 -15.79 -11.66
C LYS A 200 -10.21 -15.59 -10.37
N GLU A 201 -11.36 -14.93 -10.42
CA GLU A 201 -12.31 -14.91 -9.31
C GLU A 201 -13.16 -16.19 -9.27
N ASP A 202 -12.50 -17.35 -9.31
CA ASP A 202 -13.13 -18.65 -9.20
C ASP A 202 -13.16 -19.15 -7.74
N ARG A 203 -13.84 -20.27 -7.53
CA ARG A 203 -13.98 -20.88 -6.20
C ARG A 203 -12.64 -21.20 -5.55
N GLU A 204 -11.68 -21.74 -6.31
CA GLU A 204 -10.42 -22.16 -5.76
C GLU A 204 -9.54 -20.97 -5.31
N SER A 205 -9.54 -19.88 -6.08
CA SER A 205 -8.86 -18.65 -5.71
C SER A 205 -9.43 -18.03 -4.45
N TRP A 206 -10.77 -17.96 -4.32
CA TRP A 206 -11.42 -17.46 -3.10
C TRP A 206 -11.18 -18.39 -1.90
N ARG A 207 -11.22 -19.71 -2.12
CA ARG A 207 -10.95 -20.69 -1.08
C ARG A 207 -9.53 -20.55 -0.53
N SER A 208 -8.55 -20.53 -1.41
CA SER A 208 -7.14 -20.37 -1.03
C SER A 208 -6.92 -19.05 -0.29
N PHE A 209 -7.55 -17.95 -0.75
CA PHE A 209 -7.46 -16.65 -0.12
C PHE A 209 -8.06 -16.63 1.30
N PHE A 210 -9.26 -17.19 1.49
CA PHE A 210 -9.91 -17.25 2.80
C PHE A 210 -9.19 -18.18 3.77
N VAL A 211 -8.72 -19.34 3.30
CA VAL A 211 -7.91 -20.26 4.11
C VAL A 211 -6.61 -19.57 4.56
N TRP A 212 -5.92 -18.89 3.65
CA TRP A 212 -4.72 -18.13 3.98
C TRP A 212 -4.96 -17.02 5.01
N LEU A 213 -6.07 -16.29 4.94
CA LEU A 213 -6.44 -15.29 5.95
C LEU A 213 -6.70 -15.95 7.31
N LYS A 214 -7.38 -17.11 7.33
CA LYS A 214 -7.68 -17.87 8.54
C LYS A 214 -6.41 -18.42 9.19
N GLU A 215 -5.49 -18.95 8.41
CA GLU A 215 -4.18 -19.43 8.89
C GLU A 215 -3.34 -18.32 9.51
N ARG A 216 -3.50 -17.09 9.05
CA ARG A 216 -2.87 -15.89 9.63
C ARG A 216 -3.56 -15.38 10.89
N GLY A 217 -4.67 -15.97 11.31
CA GLY A 217 -5.37 -15.63 12.55
C GLY A 217 -6.66 -14.83 12.36
N LEU A 218 -7.27 -14.79 11.16
CA LEU A 218 -8.58 -14.17 10.96
C LEU A 218 -9.65 -14.98 11.70
N THR A 219 -10.24 -14.38 12.75
CA THR A 219 -11.26 -14.97 13.61
C THR A 219 -12.45 -14.04 13.79
N GLY A 220 -13.56 -14.57 14.38
CA GLY A 220 -14.73 -13.79 14.75
C GLY A 220 -15.56 -13.24 13.59
N VAL A 221 -15.37 -13.73 12.36
CA VAL A 221 -16.07 -13.24 11.17
C VAL A 221 -17.56 -13.60 11.27
N ARG A 222 -18.43 -12.56 11.24
CA ARG A 222 -19.91 -12.70 11.27
C ARG A 222 -20.57 -12.25 10.00
N LEU A 223 -19.95 -11.33 9.23
CA LEU A 223 -20.50 -10.81 7.98
C LEU A 223 -19.37 -10.59 6.98
N ILE A 224 -19.54 -11.18 5.80
CA ILE A 224 -18.68 -10.93 4.63
C ILE A 224 -19.47 -10.07 3.65
N ILE A 225 -18.90 -8.91 3.27
CA ILE A 225 -19.53 -7.91 2.40
C ILE A 225 -18.78 -7.87 1.07
N GLY A 226 -19.44 -8.12 -0.04
CA GLY A 226 -18.81 -8.10 -1.36
C GLY A 226 -19.81 -8.01 -2.51
N ASP A 227 -19.31 -8.04 -3.75
CA ASP A 227 -20.17 -8.24 -4.92
C ASP A 227 -20.56 -9.72 -5.05
N LYS A 228 -21.59 -9.98 -5.84
CA LYS A 228 -22.05 -11.36 -6.10
C LYS A 228 -21.07 -12.08 -7.00
N ASN A 229 -20.27 -12.95 -6.42
CA ASN A 229 -19.37 -13.87 -7.11
C ASN A 229 -19.69 -15.30 -6.64
N LEU A 230 -20.02 -16.20 -7.58
CA LEU A 230 -20.46 -17.56 -7.24
C LEU A 230 -19.37 -18.35 -6.53
N GLY A 231 -18.12 -18.24 -6.98
CA GLY A 231 -16.99 -18.94 -6.34
C GLY A 231 -16.79 -18.50 -4.90
N MET A 232 -16.92 -17.21 -4.62
CA MET A 232 -16.86 -16.68 -3.26
C MET A 232 -18.00 -17.18 -2.39
N LEU A 233 -19.24 -17.14 -2.92
CA LEU A 233 -20.44 -17.57 -2.17
C LEU A 233 -20.39 -19.04 -1.76
N GLU A 234 -19.88 -19.91 -2.62
CA GLU A 234 -19.70 -21.33 -2.31
C GLU A 234 -18.65 -21.57 -1.24
N THR A 235 -17.66 -20.67 -1.13
CA THR A 235 -16.51 -20.82 -0.23
C THR A 235 -16.77 -20.28 1.17
N ILE A 236 -17.62 -19.26 1.31
CA ILE A 236 -17.93 -18.64 2.62
C ILE A 236 -18.39 -19.68 3.65
N PRO A 237 -19.41 -20.52 3.41
CA PRO A 237 -19.87 -21.49 4.41
C PRO A 237 -18.86 -22.59 4.69
N GLU A 238 -17.95 -22.88 3.75
CA GLU A 238 -16.88 -23.86 3.94
C GLU A 238 -15.79 -23.36 4.90
N VAL A 239 -15.34 -22.11 4.74
CA VAL A 239 -14.22 -21.56 5.52
C VAL A 239 -14.69 -20.83 6.77
N PHE A 240 -15.81 -20.11 6.67
CA PHE A 240 -16.39 -19.30 7.75
C PHE A 240 -17.87 -19.68 7.97
N PRO A 241 -18.15 -20.83 8.61
CA PRO A 241 -19.52 -21.37 8.74
C PRO A 241 -20.47 -20.45 9.53
N ASP A 242 -19.95 -19.63 10.41
CA ASP A 242 -20.73 -18.68 11.23
C ASP A 242 -20.92 -17.32 10.52
N ALA A 243 -20.29 -17.11 9.38
CA ALA A 243 -20.36 -15.86 8.66
C ALA A 243 -21.57 -15.85 7.71
N ARG A 244 -22.28 -14.71 7.70
CA ARG A 244 -23.31 -14.43 6.70
C ARG A 244 -22.73 -13.64 5.53
N TYR A 245 -23.37 -13.71 4.40
CA TYR A 245 -23.02 -12.91 3.24
C TYR A 245 -23.95 -11.70 3.10
N GLN A 246 -23.37 -10.53 2.84
CA GLN A 246 -24.05 -9.30 2.45
C GLN A 246 -23.64 -8.89 1.05
N ARG A 247 -24.58 -8.88 0.13
CA ARG A 247 -24.33 -8.32 -1.20
C ARG A 247 -24.28 -6.81 -1.15
N CYS A 248 -23.25 -6.23 -1.75
CA CYS A 248 -23.12 -4.77 -1.87
C CYS A 248 -24.35 -4.17 -2.59
N THR A 249 -25.08 -3.28 -1.91
CA THR A 249 -26.29 -2.65 -2.47
C THR A 249 -25.99 -1.79 -3.70
N VAL A 250 -24.80 -1.20 -3.79
CA VAL A 250 -24.40 -0.40 -4.97
C VAL A 250 -24.23 -1.27 -6.20
N HIS A 251 -23.55 -2.41 -6.08
CA HIS A 251 -23.41 -3.38 -7.17
C HIS A 251 -24.76 -3.99 -7.57
N PHE A 252 -25.59 -4.29 -6.60
CA PHE A 252 -26.96 -4.74 -6.86
C PHE A 252 -27.75 -3.72 -7.70
N TYR A 253 -27.69 -2.42 -7.34
CA TYR A 253 -28.32 -1.38 -8.12
C TYR A 253 -27.75 -1.26 -9.54
N ARG A 254 -26.41 -1.27 -9.68
CA ARG A 254 -25.75 -1.26 -11.00
C ARG A 254 -26.21 -2.43 -11.87
N ASN A 255 -26.40 -3.60 -11.27
CA ASN A 255 -26.88 -4.78 -11.98
C ASN A 255 -28.34 -4.62 -12.47
N ILE A 256 -29.22 -3.95 -11.70
CA ILE A 256 -30.60 -3.63 -12.15
C ILE A 256 -30.57 -2.54 -13.22
N PHE A 257 -29.72 -1.53 -13.07
CA PHE A 257 -29.59 -0.46 -14.06
C PHE A 257 -29.08 -0.95 -15.42
N SER A 258 -28.29 -2.02 -15.46
CA SER A 258 -27.80 -2.59 -16.72
C SER A 258 -28.93 -3.12 -17.63
N VAL A 259 -30.12 -3.40 -17.08
CA VAL A 259 -31.30 -3.85 -17.82
C VAL A 259 -32.41 -2.79 -17.83
N THR A 260 -32.14 -1.59 -17.34
CA THR A 260 -33.11 -0.48 -17.25
C THR A 260 -32.80 0.59 -18.28
N PRO A 261 -33.80 1.04 -19.09
CA PRO A 261 -33.62 2.14 -20.03
C PRO A 261 -33.18 3.45 -19.33
N ARG A 262 -32.29 4.21 -19.95
CA ARG A 262 -31.66 5.44 -19.36
C ARG A 262 -32.70 6.45 -18.84
N ASN A 263 -33.83 6.65 -19.60
CA ASN A 263 -34.89 7.58 -19.21
C ASN A 263 -35.69 7.15 -17.97
N LYS A 264 -35.63 5.87 -17.57
CA LYS A 264 -36.31 5.33 -16.38
C LYS A 264 -35.36 5.13 -15.18
N MET A 265 -34.03 5.26 -15.36
CA MET A 265 -33.04 4.98 -14.30
C MET A 265 -33.27 5.80 -13.04
N LYS A 266 -33.58 7.10 -13.15
CA LYS A 266 -33.83 7.95 -11.98
C LYS A 266 -35.00 7.45 -11.13
N ALA A 267 -36.12 7.07 -11.79
CA ALA A 267 -37.30 6.55 -11.09
C ALA A 267 -36.99 5.20 -10.42
N VAL A 268 -36.32 4.29 -11.13
CA VAL A 268 -35.90 2.99 -10.57
C VAL A 268 -34.95 3.16 -9.42
N ALA A 269 -33.98 4.09 -9.49
CA ALA A 269 -33.05 4.38 -8.40
C ALA A 269 -33.76 4.83 -7.12
N LEU A 270 -34.79 5.68 -7.23
CA LEU A 270 -35.60 6.11 -6.07
C LEU A 270 -36.37 4.91 -5.47
N MET A 271 -36.94 4.05 -6.30
CA MET A 271 -37.63 2.84 -5.85
C MET A 271 -36.67 1.91 -5.07
N LEU A 272 -35.49 1.62 -5.62
CA LEU A 272 -34.51 0.75 -4.98
C LEU A 272 -34.01 1.33 -3.66
N LYS A 273 -33.76 2.63 -3.60
CA LYS A 273 -33.39 3.32 -2.35
C LYS A 273 -34.48 3.21 -1.30
N ALA A 274 -35.77 3.25 -1.69
CA ALA A 274 -36.89 3.11 -0.77
C ALA A 274 -36.95 1.73 -0.10
N ILE A 275 -36.47 0.65 -0.74
CA ILE A 275 -36.35 -0.67 -0.12
C ILE A 275 -35.34 -0.60 1.06
N HIS A 276 -34.16 -0.06 0.83
CA HIS A 276 -33.09 -0.03 1.81
C HIS A 276 -33.19 1.17 2.81
N ALA A 277 -34.26 1.93 2.74
CA ALA A 277 -34.61 2.98 3.68
C ALA A 277 -35.67 2.52 4.73
N GLN A 278 -36.08 1.27 4.67
CA GLN A 278 -37.03 0.72 5.65
C GLN A 278 -36.36 0.46 6.99
N GLU A 279 -37.16 0.48 8.05
CA GLU A 279 -36.70 0.35 9.44
C GLU A 279 -36.55 -1.13 9.88
N SER A 280 -37.12 -2.08 9.13
CA SER A 280 -36.98 -3.50 9.40
C SER A 280 -36.82 -4.31 8.12
N LYS A 281 -36.31 -5.54 8.27
CA LYS A 281 -36.11 -6.47 7.16
C LYS A 281 -37.43 -6.90 6.53
N GLU A 282 -38.47 -7.08 7.36
CA GLU A 282 -39.84 -7.42 6.93
C GLU A 282 -40.43 -6.30 6.08
N ALA A 283 -40.37 -5.06 6.55
CA ALA A 283 -40.84 -3.90 5.80
C ALA A 283 -40.05 -3.71 4.48
N ALA A 284 -38.77 -4.01 4.49
CA ALA A 284 -37.95 -3.97 3.29
C ALA A 284 -38.34 -5.03 2.27
N ARG A 285 -38.70 -6.26 2.70
CA ARG A 285 -39.22 -7.32 1.85
C ARG A 285 -40.56 -6.95 1.22
N GLU A 286 -41.51 -6.47 2.02
CA GLU A 286 -42.81 -6.00 1.52
C GLU A 286 -42.61 -4.88 0.50
N LYS A 287 -41.72 -3.93 0.80
CA LYS A 287 -41.39 -2.85 -0.12
C LYS A 287 -40.79 -3.34 -1.42
N ALA A 288 -39.94 -4.36 -1.36
CA ALA A 288 -39.36 -4.97 -2.55
C ALA A 288 -40.40 -5.65 -3.43
N LEU A 289 -41.37 -6.34 -2.85
CA LEU A 289 -42.50 -6.93 -3.59
C LEU A 289 -43.30 -5.85 -4.32
N GLN A 290 -43.74 -4.80 -3.60
CA GLN A 290 -44.47 -3.67 -4.19
C GLN A 290 -43.68 -3.02 -5.34
N ILE A 291 -42.37 -2.91 -5.21
CA ILE A 291 -41.51 -2.32 -6.23
C ILE A 291 -41.37 -3.27 -7.42
N SER A 292 -41.27 -4.59 -7.20
CA SER A 292 -41.23 -5.56 -8.29
C SER A 292 -42.52 -5.49 -9.13
N GLU A 293 -43.69 -5.47 -8.50
CA GLU A 293 -44.99 -5.28 -9.19
C GLU A 293 -45.06 -3.98 -9.98
N LYS A 294 -44.55 -2.88 -9.38
CA LYS A 294 -44.46 -1.58 -10.04
C LYS A 294 -43.55 -1.62 -11.26
N LEU A 295 -42.37 -2.27 -11.15
CA LEU A 295 -41.44 -2.43 -12.28
C LEU A 295 -42.10 -3.27 -13.41
N GLN A 296 -42.87 -4.30 -13.08
CA GLN A 296 -43.64 -5.09 -14.06
C GLN A 296 -44.66 -4.21 -14.77
N SER A 297 -45.45 -3.40 -14.03
CA SER A 297 -46.44 -2.47 -14.63
C SER A 297 -45.79 -1.43 -15.54
N MET A 298 -44.51 -1.06 -15.26
CA MET A 298 -43.71 -0.17 -16.11
C MET A 298 -43.08 -0.86 -17.32
N LYS A 299 -43.40 -2.13 -17.57
CA LYS A 299 -42.81 -2.99 -18.63
C LYS A 299 -41.29 -3.19 -18.44
N LEU A 300 -40.84 -3.31 -17.19
CA LEU A 300 -39.45 -3.57 -16.82
C LEU A 300 -39.28 -4.96 -16.18
N ALA A 301 -39.83 -5.99 -16.81
CA ALA A 301 -39.88 -7.36 -16.28
C ALA A 301 -38.46 -7.90 -15.91
N LYS A 302 -37.41 -7.58 -16.69
CA LYS A 302 -36.04 -8.00 -16.39
C LYS A 302 -35.49 -7.34 -15.10
N ALA A 303 -35.86 -6.09 -14.86
CA ALA A 303 -35.46 -5.38 -13.63
C ALA A 303 -36.21 -5.91 -12.42
N ALA A 304 -37.55 -6.16 -12.55
CA ALA A 304 -38.37 -6.78 -11.53
C ALA A 304 -37.81 -8.14 -11.10
N LYS A 305 -37.51 -9.02 -12.06
CA LYS A 305 -36.91 -10.33 -11.78
C LYS A 305 -35.56 -10.21 -11.03
N LYS A 306 -34.67 -9.28 -11.42
CA LYS A 306 -33.42 -9.07 -10.71
C LYS A 306 -33.62 -8.59 -9.26
N VAL A 307 -34.69 -7.84 -8.98
CA VAL A 307 -35.05 -7.45 -7.61
C VAL A 307 -35.49 -8.68 -6.83
N GLU A 308 -36.43 -9.46 -7.37
CA GLU A 308 -36.94 -10.69 -6.74
C GLU A 308 -35.82 -11.69 -6.43
N ASP A 309 -34.95 -11.97 -7.41
CA ASP A 309 -33.88 -12.98 -7.32
C ASP A 309 -32.71 -12.56 -6.38
N GLY A 310 -32.58 -11.27 -6.08
CA GLY A 310 -31.37 -10.80 -5.40
C GLY A 310 -31.58 -9.96 -4.15
N ILE A 311 -32.82 -9.64 -3.78
CA ILE A 311 -33.06 -8.70 -2.67
C ILE A 311 -32.63 -9.25 -1.32
N GLU A 312 -32.85 -10.52 -1.04
CA GLU A 312 -32.54 -11.14 0.26
C GLU A 312 -31.05 -11.02 0.60
N GLU A 313 -30.19 -11.24 -0.38
CA GLU A 313 -28.74 -11.11 -0.21
C GLU A 313 -28.30 -9.67 0.15
N THR A 314 -29.15 -8.67 -0.16
CA THR A 314 -28.86 -7.25 0.10
C THR A 314 -29.42 -6.77 1.43
N LEU A 315 -30.25 -7.55 2.12
CA LEU A 315 -30.91 -7.21 3.37
C LEU A 315 -30.26 -7.87 4.61
N THR A 316 -29.20 -8.65 4.42
CA THR A 316 -28.52 -9.36 5.51
C THR A 316 -27.98 -8.39 6.58
N TYR A 317 -27.56 -7.19 6.19
CA TYR A 317 -27.07 -6.17 7.12
C TYR A 317 -28.11 -5.77 8.18
N MET A 318 -29.40 -5.94 7.90
CA MET A 318 -30.48 -5.60 8.84
C MET A 318 -30.58 -6.56 10.05
N ASP A 319 -29.90 -7.70 9.99
CA ASP A 319 -29.77 -8.63 11.12
C ASP A 319 -28.69 -8.20 12.14
N PHE A 320 -28.03 -7.07 11.90
CA PHE A 320 -26.97 -6.50 12.71
C PHE A 320 -27.40 -5.16 13.35
N PRO A 321 -26.65 -4.61 14.33
CA PRO A 321 -27.02 -3.35 14.98
C PRO A 321 -27.25 -2.20 14.00
N THR A 322 -28.33 -1.44 14.20
CA THR A 322 -28.77 -0.38 13.27
C THR A 322 -27.73 0.70 13.05
N GLN A 323 -26.89 0.99 14.05
CA GLN A 323 -25.78 1.94 13.96
C GLN A 323 -24.73 1.53 12.90
N HIS A 324 -24.64 0.24 12.57
CA HIS A 324 -23.69 -0.30 11.60
C HIS A 324 -24.23 -0.32 10.18
N TRP A 325 -25.55 -0.31 9.98
CA TRP A 325 -26.23 -0.51 8.68
C TRP A 325 -25.67 0.34 7.54
N SER A 326 -25.48 1.62 7.78
CA SER A 326 -24.98 2.54 6.76
C SER A 326 -23.59 2.18 6.25
N ARG A 327 -22.82 1.47 7.05
CA ARG A 327 -21.43 1.11 6.77
C ARG A 327 -21.30 -0.28 6.15
N ILE A 328 -22.08 -1.27 6.65
CA ILE A 328 -21.93 -2.67 6.26
C ILE A 328 -22.82 -3.09 5.07
N ARG A 329 -23.72 -2.22 4.57
CA ARG A 329 -24.56 -2.50 3.40
C ARG A 329 -23.86 -2.30 2.04
N THR A 330 -22.68 -1.67 2.02
CA THR A 330 -21.96 -1.34 0.79
C THR A 330 -20.49 -1.68 0.88
N ASN A 331 -19.84 -1.94 -0.26
CA ASN A 331 -18.42 -2.23 -0.37
C ASN A 331 -17.56 -0.97 -0.71
N ASN A 332 -18.10 0.23 -0.49
CA ASN A 332 -17.43 1.50 -0.85
C ASN A 332 -16.04 1.66 -0.23
N THR A 333 -15.76 0.94 0.87
CA THR A 333 -14.44 0.97 1.54
C THR A 333 -13.35 0.42 0.63
N ILE A 334 -13.60 -0.73 -0.02
CA ILE A 334 -12.66 -1.32 -0.98
C ILE A 334 -12.68 -0.56 -2.31
N GLU A 335 -13.85 -0.09 -2.78
CA GLU A 335 -13.92 0.69 -4.03
C GLU A 335 -12.98 1.92 -4.00
N ARG A 336 -12.87 2.60 -2.85
CA ARG A 336 -11.92 3.71 -2.66
C ARG A 336 -10.45 3.25 -2.74
N LEU A 337 -10.12 2.13 -2.11
CA LEU A 337 -8.79 1.54 -2.17
C LEU A 337 -8.44 1.15 -3.62
N ASN A 338 -9.38 0.49 -4.31
CA ASN A 338 -9.21 0.08 -5.71
C ASN A 338 -9.00 1.26 -6.64
N LEU A 339 -9.70 2.37 -6.41
CA LEU A 339 -9.52 3.60 -7.18
C LEU A 339 -8.10 4.18 -6.97
N GLN A 340 -7.60 4.19 -5.74
CA GLN A 340 -6.24 4.64 -5.45
C GLN A 340 -5.20 3.73 -6.10
N MET A 341 -5.37 2.40 -5.99
CA MET A 341 -4.48 1.45 -6.67
C MET A 341 -4.48 1.65 -8.19
N SER A 342 -5.65 1.78 -8.82
CA SER A 342 -5.76 1.96 -10.27
C SER A 342 -5.12 3.26 -10.75
N THR A 343 -5.25 4.36 -10.01
CA THR A 343 -4.62 5.64 -10.35
C THR A 343 -3.11 5.59 -10.20
N THR A 344 -2.60 4.87 -9.22
CA THR A 344 -1.15 4.70 -9.00
C THR A 344 -0.53 3.84 -10.11
N PHE A 345 -1.20 2.77 -10.54
CA PHE A 345 -0.70 1.88 -11.61
C PHE A 345 -0.85 2.43 -13.03
N LEU A 346 -1.73 3.40 -13.28
CA LEU A 346 -1.87 4.04 -14.59
C LEU A 346 -0.76 5.06 -14.89
N HIS A 347 0.04 5.43 -13.90
CA HIS A 347 1.14 6.38 -14.01
C HIS A 347 2.53 5.70 -13.95
N CYS A 348 2.57 4.39 -13.84
CA CYS A 348 3.74 3.53 -14.00
C CYS A 348 3.72 2.84 -15.36
#